data_ed05425132261f8737841c9c294d8ecf
#
_entry.id   ed05425132261f8737841c9c294d8ecf
#
_cell.length_a   1.000
_cell.length_b   1.000
_cell.length_c   1.000
_cell.angle_alpha   90.00
_cell.angle_beta   90.00
_cell.angle_gamma   90.00
#
_symmetry.space_group_name_H-M   'P 1'
#
loop_
_entity.id
_entity.type
_entity.pdbx_description
1 polymer ?
#
loop_
_entity_poly.entity_id
_entity_poly.type
_entity_poly.pdbx_seq_one_letter_code
_entity_poly.pdbx_strand_id
1 'polypeptide(L)'
;MCIRDRYIKNHGTQVAKAVKEIRSEFRLALTGTPVENRLSELWSIFDFLMPGFLYSYEKFRKEIELPAVQYSSSNAMERLQKMIRPFVLRRLKKDVLNDLPDKLEKDMFSPLESEQKGLYEAHTERLRLMLGMQSDAEFRTSKLQILAEITRLRQICCYPGLVYEGYEGNSSKLEMCMELVRNAVNGGHKILLFSQFTTMLDVLATRLSRAGISFYMLTGATSKEKRARMVQAFNEDDTSVFCISLK
;
A
#
# COMPACT_ATOMS: atom_id res chain seq x y z
N MET A 1 24.13 4.79 15.92
CA MET A 1 22.78 5.38 15.89
C MET A 1 21.88 4.54 15.03
N CYS A 2 20.73 4.10 15.52
CA CYS A 2 19.75 3.30 14.79
C CYS A 2 18.49 4.14 14.58
N ILE A 3 18.02 4.27 13.34
CA ILE A 3 16.85 5.07 13.00
C ILE A 3 15.89 4.23 12.19
N ARG A 4 14.59 4.43 12.43
CA ARG A 4 13.55 3.91 11.58
C ARG A 4 13.57 4.71 10.26
N ASP A 5 13.94 4.07 9.18
CA ASP A 5 14.25 4.66 7.87
C ASP A 5 13.14 5.54 7.27
N ARG A 6 11.87 5.26 7.60
CA ARG A 6 10.71 6.00 7.08
C ARG A 6 10.84 7.52 7.24
N TYR A 7 11.48 7.99 8.32
CA TYR A 7 11.64 9.42 8.59
C TYR A 7 12.74 10.09 7.75
N ILE A 8 13.70 9.32 7.22
CA ILE A 8 14.82 9.83 6.44
C ILE A 8 14.76 9.49 4.95
N LYS A 9 13.76 8.73 4.48
CA LYS A 9 13.58 8.38 3.06
C LYS A 9 13.45 9.60 2.16
N ASN A 10 12.76 10.64 2.63
CA ASN A 10 12.67 11.90 1.90
C ASN A 10 13.77 12.86 2.35
N HIS A 11 14.80 13.01 1.53
CA HIS A 11 15.98 13.84 1.79
C HIS A 11 15.67 15.34 1.98
N GLY A 12 14.52 15.83 1.45
CA GLY A 12 14.11 17.23 1.55
C GLY A 12 13.49 17.60 2.91
N THR A 13 13.13 16.64 3.75
CA THR A 13 12.47 16.92 5.02
C THR A 13 13.43 17.47 6.07
N GLN A 14 12.91 18.32 6.98
CA GLN A 14 13.69 18.86 8.11
C GLN A 14 14.23 17.74 9.01
N VAL A 15 13.44 16.67 9.20
CA VAL A 15 13.86 15.51 9.99
C VAL A 15 15.06 14.81 9.34
N ALA A 16 15.04 14.60 8.03
CA ALA A 16 16.16 13.98 7.32
C ALA A 16 17.44 14.83 7.42
N LYS A 17 17.30 16.16 7.31
CA LYS A 17 18.42 17.10 7.46
C LYS A 17 19.00 17.05 8.87
N ALA A 18 18.16 17.21 9.90
CA ALA A 18 18.58 17.19 11.29
C ALA A 18 19.29 15.88 11.68
N VAL A 19 18.77 14.75 11.21
CA VAL A 19 19.35 13.43 11.47
C VAL A 19 20.74 13.28 10.84
N LYS A 20 20.96 13.85 9.66
CA LYS A 20 22.27 13.82 8.97
C LYS A 20 23.33 14.64 9.65
N GLU A 21 22.94 15.67 10.41
CA GLU A 21 23.86 16.54 11.18
C GLU A 21 24.42 15.84 12.45
N ILE A 22 23.76 14.78 12.92
CA ILE A 22 24.19 14.07 14.12
C ILE A 22 25.55 13.40 13.87
N ARG A 23 26.54 13.75 14.67
CA ARG A 23 27.87 13.14 14.63
C ARG A 23 27.84 11.77 15.30
N SER A 24 28.33 10.75 14.63
CA SER A 24 28.45 9.39 15.18
C SER A 24 29.57 8.64 14.46
N GLU A 25 30.28 7.78 15.17
CA GLU A 25 31.34 6.94 14.62
C GLU A 25 30.76 5.89 13.67
N PHE A 26 29.62 5.29 14.02
CA PHE A 26 28.93 4.28 13.24
C PHE A 26 27.47 4.67 12.99
N ARG A 27 26.98 4.36 11.80
CA ARG A 27 25.60 4.57 11.40
C ARG A 27 25.00 3.28 10.85
N LEU A 28 23.82 2.92 11.33
CA LEU A 28 23.07 1.77 10.87
C LEU A 28 21.64 2.20 10.54
N ALA A 29 21.11 1.68 9.45
CA ALA A 29 19.70 1.85 9.08
C ALA A 29 19.02 0.48 9.07
N LEU A 30 17.94 0.32 9.84
CA LEU A 30 17.12 -0.88 9.87
C LEU A 30 15.84 -0.61 9.09
N THR A 31 15.61 -1.37 8.02
CA THR A 31 14.45 -1.22 7.16
C THR A 31 14.03 -2.55 6.55
N GLY A 32 12.71 -2.78 6.47
CA GLY A 32 12.15 -3.88 5.68
C GLY A 32 12.01 -3.53 4.19
N THR A 33 11.98 -2.23 3.86
CA THR A 33 11.68 -1.71 2.52
C THR A 33 12.57 -0.51 2.20
N PRO A 34 13.84 -0.71 1.81
CA PRO A 34 14.77 0.40 1.53
C PRO A 34 14.31 1.28 0.37
N VAL A 35 13.55 0.71 -0.58
CA VAL A 35 12.90 1.42 -1.70
C VAL A 35 11.44 1.03 -1.72
N GLU A 36 10.54 1.99 -1.61
CA GLU A 36 9.09 1.78 -1.75
C GLU A 36 8.58 2.35 -3.08
N ASN A 37 8.92 3.60 -3.36
CA ASN A 37 8.37 4.32 -4.50
C ASN A 37 9.44 4.89 -5.43
N ARG A 38 10.60 5.28 -4.92
CA ARG A 38 11.65 5.98 -5.70
C ARG A 38 13.04 5.57 -5.26
N LEU A 39 13.98 5.55 -6.21
CA LEU A 39 15.40 5.31 -5.92
C LEU A 39 16.03 6.42 -5.07
N SER A 40 15.47 7.62 -5.07
CA SER A 40 15.87 8.72 -4.18
C SER A 40 15.71 8.39 -2.69
N GLU A 41 14.83 7.47 -2.34
CA GLU A 41 14.69 6.97 -0.95
C GLU A 41 15.95 6.23 -0.51
N LEU A 42 16.45 5.35 -1.37
CA LEU A 42 17.70 4.63 -1.15
C LEU A 42 18.89 5.58 -1.07
N TRP A 43 18.95 6.55 -1.98
CA TRP A 43 19.98 7.59 -1.95
C TRP A 43 19.98 8.32 -0.59
N SER A 44 18.82 8.71 -0.09
CA SER A 44 18.73 9.43 1.18
C SER A 44 19.19 8.60 2.38
N ILE A 45 18.92 7.30 2.37
CA ILE A 45 19.41 6.37 3.40
C ILE A 45 20.93 6.26 3.32
N PHE A 46 21.51 6.10 2.13
CA PHE A 46 22.96 6.00 1.96
C PHE A 46 23.68 7.33 2.24
N ASP A 47 23.08 8.46 1.94
CA ASP A 47 23.61 9.78 2.29
C ASP A 47 23.64 10.00 3.82
N PHE A 48 22.71 9.37 4.57
CA PHE A 48 22.80 9.29 6.02
C PHE A 48 23.90 8.33 6.48
N LEU A 49 24.00 7.13 5.91
CA LEU A 49 24.97 6.10 6.32
C LEU A 49 26.40 6.49 5.98
N MET A 50 26.63 6.92 4.76
CA MET A 50 27.94 7.23 4.16
C MET A 50 27.82 8.45 3.25
N PRO A 51 27.90 9.67 3.81
CA PRO A 51 27.74 10.90 3.03
C PRO A 51 28.67 10.92 1.80
N GLY A 52 28.10 11.23 0.62
CA GLY A 52 28.84 11.29 -0.64
C GLY A 52 29.10 9.97 -1.35
N PHE A 53 28.85 8.81 -0.73
CA PHE A 53 29.10 7.49 -1.35
C PHE A 53 28.33 7.29 -2.67
N LEU A 54 27.06 7.67 -2.70
CA LEU A 54 26.24 7.63 -3.91
C LEU A 54 26.22 8.99 -4.65
N TYR A 55 27.29 9.75 -4.58
CA TYR A 55 27.44 11.08 -5.18
C TYR A 55 26.47 12.13 -4.61
N SER A 56 26.48 13.34 -5.18
CA SER A 56 25.42 14.33 -4.92
C SER A 56 24.07 13.83 -5.47
N TYR A 57 22.97 14.30 -4.90
CA TYR A 57 21.63 13.91 -5.37
C TYR A 57 21.39 14.22 -6.86
N GLU A 58 21.87 15.36 -7.33
CA GLU A 58 21.76 15.73 -8.73
C GLU A 58 22.47 14.74 -9.65
N LYS A 59 23.70 14.35 -9.29
CA LYS A 59 24.48 13.38 -10.06
C LYS A 59 23.86 11.98 -10.00
N PHE A 60 23.42 11.52 -8.81
CA PHE A 60 22.71 10.26 -8.65
C PHE A 60 21.43 10.21 -9.50
N ARG A 61 20.66 11.28 -9.47
CA ARG A 61 19.43 11.40 -10.28
C ARG A 61 19.73 11.30 -11.77
N LYS A 62 20.72 12.04 -12.26
CA LYS A 62 21.09 12.08 -13.68
C LYS A 62 21.70 10.77 -14.19
N GLU A 63 22.58 10.15 -13.42
CA GLU A 63 23.34 8.97 -13.87
C GLU A 63 22.68 7.62 -13.51
N ILE A 64 21.81 7.58 -12.50
CA ILE A 64 21.23 6.33 -12.01
C ILE A 64 19.70 6.38 -12.02
N GLU A 65 19.07 7.33 -11.33
CA GLU A 65 17.60 7.32 -11.16
C GLU A 65 16.86 7.53 -12.48
N LEU A 66 17.18 8.56 -13.25
CA LEU A 66 16.53 8.83 -14.53
C LEU A 66 16.77 7.72 -15.58
N PRO A 67 18.03 7.23 -15.78
CA PRO A 67 18.26 6.11 -16.69
C PRO A 67 17.52 4.85 -16.29
N ALA A 68 17.46 4.52 -15.01
CA ALA A 68 16.78 3.33 -14.52
C ALA A 68 15.25 3.40 -14.68
N VAL A 69 14.66 4.59 -14.45
CA VAL A 69 13.19 4.78 -14.47
C VAL A 69 12.67 5.07 -15.88
N GLN A 70 13.32 5.97 -16.63
CA GLN A 70 12.83 6.42 -17.94
C GLN A 70 13.23 5.50 -19.09
N TYR A 71 14.43 4.91 -19.02
CA TYR A 71 15.00 4.11 -20.09
C TYR A 71 15.13 2.62 -19.75
N SER A 72 14.62 2.19 -18.58
CA SER A 72 14.72 0.81 -18.09
C SER A 72 16.15 0.26 -18.20
N SER A 73 17.16 1.11 -17.97
CA SER A 73 18.56 0.79 -18.16
C SER A 73 19.01 -0.24 -17.12
N SER A 74 19.23 -1.47 -17.57
CA SER A 74 19.79 -2.55 -16.74
C SER A 74 21.17 -2.19 -16.20
N ASN A 75 22.02 -1.52 -16.99
CA ASN A 75 23.37 -1.11 -16.60
C ASN A 75 23.38 -0.16 -15.39
N ALA A 76 22.45 0.81 -15.33
CA ALA A 76 22.37 1.74 -14.20
C ALA A 76 21.98 1.02 -12.92
N MET A 77 21.04 0.08 -13.00
CA MET A 77 20.62 -0.74 -11.86
C MET A 77 21.69 -1.71 -11.41
N GLU A 78 22.39 -2.38 -12.33
CA GLU A 78 23.50 -3.28 -11.99
C GLU A 78 24.65 -2.53 -11.33
N ARG A 79 25.00 -1.35 -11.85
CA ARG A 79 26.00 -0.48 -11.23
C ARG A 79 25.64 -0.12 -9.80
N LEU A 80 24.39 0.33 -9.58
CA LEU A 80 23.89 0.64 -8.24
C LEU A 80 23.94 -0.57 -7.32
N GLN A 81 23.47 -1.73 -7.78
CA GLN A 81 23.48 -2.98 -7.01
C GLN A 81 24.91 -3.38 -6.61
N LYS A 82 25.87 -3.32 -7.53
CA LYS A 82 27.28 -3.62 -7.25
C LYS A 82 27.87 -2.67 -6.20
N MET A 83 27.51 -1.39 -6.26
CA MET A 83 27.99 -0.40 -5.28
C MET A 83 27.43 -0.66 -3.88
N ILE A 84 26.14 -0.92 -3.74
CA ILE A 84 25.49 -1.03 -2.43
C ILE A 84 25.60 -2.42 -1.80
N ARG A 85 25.80 -3.47 -2.60
CA ARG A 85 25.83 -4.87 -2.15
C ARG A 85 26.68 -5.14 -0.92
N PRO A 86 27.91 -4.59 -0.78
CA PRO A 86 28.76 -4.83 0.39
C PRO A 86 28.21 -4.25 1.68
N PHE A 87 27.27 -3.29 1.62
CA PHE A 87 26.76 -2.52 2.75
C PHE A 87 25.32 -2.89 3.11
N VAL A 88 24.69 -3.79 2.35
CA VAL A 88 23.29 -4.19 2.56
C VAL A 88 23.21 -5.66 2.95
N LEU A 89 22.70 -5.92 4.14
CA LEU A 89 22.36 -7.27 4.58
C LEU A 89 20.84 -7.47 4.48
N ARG A 90 20.40 -8.29 3.51
CA ARG A 90 19.00 -8.65 3.34
C ARG A 90 18.81 -10.14 3.65
N ARG A 91 17.89 -10.43 4.57
CA ARG A 91 17.47 -11.79 4.89
C ARG A 91 15.97 -11.93 4.59
N LEU A 92 15.59 -12.92 3.81
CA LEU A 92 14.19 -13.25 3.57
C LEU A 92 13.72 -14.18 4.67
N LYS A 93 12.42 -14.06 5.05
CA LYS A 93 11.83 -14.94 6.08
C LYS A 93 12.01 -16.43 5.74
N LYS A 94 11.79 -16.79 4.47
CA LYS A 94 11.96 -18.17 3.96
C LYS A 94 13.38 -18.72 4.10
N ASP A 95 14.39 -17.86 4.15
CA ASP A 95 15.80 -18.29 4.23
C ASP A 95 16.26 -18.46 5.69
N VAL A 96 15.49 -17.95 6.66
CA VAL A 96 15.88 -17.89 8.09
C VAL A 96 14.94 -18.67 8.98
N LEU A 97 13.66 -18.76 8.63
CA LEU A 97 12.60 -19.36 9.43
C LEU A 97 12.07 -20.62 8.69
N ASN A 98 12.84 -21.69 8.71
CA ASN A 98 12.50 -22.95 8.05
C ASN A 98 11.28 -23.66 8.70
N ASP A 99 10.93 -23.31 9.93
CA ASP A 99 9.80 -23.90 10.66
C ASP A 99 8.45 -23.27 10.31
N LEU A 100 8.43 -22.19 9.54
CA LEU A 100 7.17 -21.56 9.10
C LEU A 100 6.64 -22.25 7.84
N PRO A 101 5.34 -22.59 7.81
CA PRO A 101 4.72 -23.10 6.59
C PRO A 101 4.76 -22.05 5.47
N ASP A 102 4.73 -22.52 4.24
CA ASP A 102 4.68 -21.66 3.07
C ASP A 102 3.43 -20.77 3.08
N LYS A 103 3.61 -19.53 2.65
CA LYS A 103 2.50 -18.59 2.46
C LYS A 103 1.70 -19.02 1.23
N LEU A 104 0.44 -19.39 1.42
CA LEU A 104 -0.49 -19.62 0.33
C LEU A 104 -1.12 -18.30 -0.11
N GLU A 105 -0.96 -17.96 -1.39
CA GLU A 105 -1.61 -16.81 -2.02
C GLU A 105 -2.61 -17.30 -3.06
N LYS A 106 -3.83 -16.76 -3.01
CA LYS A 106 -4.90 -17.13 -3.94
C LYS A 106 -5.64 -15.88 -4.40
N ASP A 107 -5.67 -15.69 -5.72
CA ASP A 107 -6.49 -14.67 -6.35
C ASP A 107 -7.92 -15.19 -6.52
N MET A 108 -8.89 -14.39 -6.05
CA MET A 108 -10.30 -14.70 -6.19
C MET A 108 -10.94 -13.67 -7.13
N PHE A 109 -11.60 -14.16 -8.16
CA PHE A 109 -12.29 -13.36 -9.16
C PHE A 109 -13.79 -13.42 -8.97
N SER A 110 -14.43 -12.27 -8.97
CA SER A 110 -15.88 -12.13 -8.86
C SER A 110 -16.39 -11.36 -10.09
N PRO A 111 -17.34 -11.91 -10.88
CA PRO A 111 -17.94 -11.18 -11.98
C PRO A 111 -18.75 -10.00 -11.47
N LEU A 112 -18.85 -8.92 -12.24
CA LEU A 112 -19.76 -7.83 -11.94
C LEU A 112 -21.20 -8.26 -12.21
N GLU A 113 -22.10 -7.96 -11.29
CA GLU A 113 -23.55 -8.14 -11.52
C GLU A 113 -24.06 -7.18 -12.59
N SER A 114 -25.23 -7.48 -13.18
CA SER A 114 -25.74 -6.76 -14.35
C SER A 114 -25.87 -5.24 -14.12
N GLU A 115 -26.40 -4.81 -13.00
CA GLU A 115 -26.53 -3.39 -12.64
C GLU A 115 -25.14 -2.78 -12.36
N GLN A 116 -24.33 -3.43 -11.55
CA GLN A 116 -22.96 -3.01 -11.25
C GLN A 116 -22.10 -2.91 -12.52
N LYS A 117 -22.30 -3.86 -13.47
CA LYS A 117 -21.63 -3.86 -14.76
C LYS A 117 -22.02 -2.64 -15.60
N GLY A 118 -23.31 -2.30 -15.66
CA GLY A 118 -23.78 -1.12 -16.38
C GLY A 118 -23.18 0.18 -15.84
N LEU A 119 -23.12 0.33 -14.51
CA LEU A 119 -22.47 1.48 -13.86
C LEU A 119 -20.98 1.53 -14.18
N TYR A 120 -20.29 0.39 -14.13
CA TYR A 120 -18.86 0.31 -14.46
C TYR A 120 -18.59 0.69 -15.93
N GLU A 121 -19.39 0.18 -16.88
CA GLU A 121 -19.26 0.48 -18.30
C GLU A 121 -19.50 1.96 -18.59
N ALA A 122 -20.51 2.59 -17.96
CA ALA A 122 -20.79 4.02 -18.10
C ALA A 122 -19.58 4.88 -17.66
N HIS A 123 -18.98 4.56 -16.52
CA HIS A 123 -17.78 5.26 -16.05
C HIS A 123 -16.53 4.97 -16.91
N THR A 124 -16.43 3.76 -17.46
CA THR A 124 -15.35 3.38 -18.38
C THR A 124 -15.44 4.18 -19.68
N GLU A 125 -16.64 4.31 -20.23
CA GLU A 125 -16.86 5.09 -21.46
C GLU A 125 -16.58 6.58 -21.22
N ARG A 126 -17.04 7.12 -20.09
CA ARG A 126 -16.69 8.49 -19.70
C ARG A 126 -15.18 8.71 -19.61
N LEU A 127 -14.45 7.77 -19.01
CA LEU A 127 -12.99 7.84 -18.91
C LEU A 127 -12.34 7.76 -20.30
N ARG A 128 -12.83 6.90 -21.20
CA ARG A 128 -12.35 6.82 -22.59
C ARG A 128 -12.53 8.13 -23.33
N LEU A 129 -13.70 8.76 -23.22
CA LEU A 129 -13.97 10.05 -23.83
C LEU A 129 -13.02 11.12 -23.27
N MET A 130 -12.80 11.15 -21.95
CA MET A 130 -11.85 12.09 -21.34
C MET A 130 -10.41 11.89 -21.83
N LEU A 131 -10.00 10.68 -22.12
CA LEU A 131 -8.65 10.37 -22.61
C LEU A 131 -8.51 10.59 -24.12
N GLY A 132 -9.56 10.33 -24.90
CA GLY A 132 -9.54 10.43 -26.36
C GLY A 132 -9.59 11.86 -26.92
N MET A 133 -10.04 12.82 -26.12
CA MET A 133 -10.24 14.23 -26.56
C MET A 133 -9.13 15.17 -26.10
N GLN A 134 -8.05 14.68 -25.51
CA GLN A 134 -7.06 15.54 -24.86
C GLN A 134 -5.72 15.62 -25.62
N SER A 135 -5.25 16.86 -25.82
CA SER A 135 -3.85 17.15 -26.13
C SER A 135 -2.96 16.91 -24.88
N ASP A 136 -1.64 16.76 -25.05
CA ASP A 136 -0.69 16.58 -23.95
C ASP A 136 -0.78 17.68 -22.87
N ALA A 137 -1.14 18.89 -23.25
CA ALA A 137 -1.32 20.02 -22.33
C ALA A 137 -2.60 19.88 -21.49
N GLU A 138 -3.71 19.50 -22.13
CA GLU A 138 -5.00 19.24 -21.45
C GLU A 138 -4.92 18.02 -20.54
N PHE A 139 -4.18 16.98 -20.94
CA PHE A 139 -3.93 15.81 -20.10
C PHE A 139 -3.24 16.18 -18.78
N ARG A 140 -2.29 17.14 -18.81
CA ARG A 140 -1.63 17.60 -17.58
C ARG A 140 -2.58 18.29 -16.62
N THR A 141 -3.58 19.02 -17.14
CA THR A 141 -4.58 19.75 -16.33
C THR A 141 -5.66 18.83 -15.79
N SER A 142 -6.05 17.79 -16.54
CA SER A 142 -7.12 16.86 -16.19
C SER A 142 -6.69 15.63 -15.38
N LYS A 143 -5.39 15.48 -15.07
CA LYS A 143 -4.85 14.34 -14.31
C LYS A 143 -5.64 14.03 -13.03
N LEU A 144 -6.03 15.05 -12.27
CA LEU A 144 -6.80 14.86 -11.02
C LEU A 144 -8.19 14.29 -11.30
N GLN A 145 -8.83 14.72 -12.39
CA GLN A 145 -10.16 14.23 -12.79
C GLN A 145 -10.07 12.76 -13.24
N ILE A 146 -9.05 12.43 -14.03
CA ILE A 146 -8.77 11.06 -14.48
C ILE A 146 -8.53 10.13 -13.27
N LEU A 147 -7.70 10.56 -12.32
CA LEU A 147 -7.44 9.80 -11.10
C LEU A 147 -8.70 9.63 -10.24
N ALA A 148 -9.55 10.66 -10.17
CA ALA A 148 -10.84 10.58 -9.48
C ALA A 148 -11.76 9.55 -10.16
N GLU A 149 -11.81 9.53 -11.48
CA GLU A 149 -12.64 8.58 -12.23
C GLU A 149 -12.14 7.14 -12.10
N ILE A 150 -10.82 6.92 -12.16
CA ILE A 150 -10.22 5.61 -11.86
C ILE A 150 -10.55 5.17 -10.43
N THR A 151 -10.55 6.11 -9.48
CA THR A 151 -10.90 5.81 -8.09
C THR A 151 -12.37 5.39 -7.97
N ARG A 152 -13.29 6.07 -8.68
CA ARG A 152 -14.71 5.70 -8.75
C ARG A 152 -14.91 4.30 -9.34
N LEU A 153 -14.24 3.98 -10.46
CA LEU A 153 -14.28 2.64 -11.05
C LEU A 153 -13.86 1.57 -10.04
N ARG A 154 -12.79 1.82 -9.29
CA ARG A 154 -12.34 0.90 -8.23
C ARG A 154 -13.33 0.76 -7.08
N GLN A 155 -14.00 1.84 -6.71
CA GLN A 155 -15.07 1.83 -5.70
C GLN A 155 -16.28 1.05 -6.19
N ILE A 156 -16.73 1.28 -7.44
CA ILE A 156 -17.82 0.53 -8.07
C ILE A 156 -17.51 -0.96 -8.10
N CYS A 157 -16.27 -1.37 -8.42
CA CYS A 157 -15.85 -2.77 -8.36
C CYS A 157 -15.93 -3.38 -6.95
N CYS A 158 -15.78 -2.57 -5.90
CA CYS A 158 -15.93 -3.07 -4.54
C CYS A 158 -17.41 -3.16 -4.14
N TYR A 159 -18.11 -2.05 -4.26
CA TYR A 159 -19.55 -1.91 -3.99
C TYR A 159 -20.05 -0.57 -4.55
N PRO A 160 -21.04 -0.55 -5.45
CA PRO A 160 -21.52 0.70 -6.05
C PRO A 160 -22.04 1.74 -5.05
N GLY A 161 -22.57 1.32 -3.91
CA GLY A 161 -22.98 2.21 -2.83
C GLY A 161 -21.88 3.07 -2.21
N LEU A 162 -20.59 2.85 -2.58
CA LEU A 162 -19.50 3.75 -2.21
C LEU A 162 -19.48 5.04 -3.06
N VAL A 163 -20.20 5.04 -4.19
CA VAL A 163 -20.26 6.16 -5.15
C VAL A 163 -21.67 6.71 -5.24
N TYR A 164 -22.67 5.86 -5.14
CA TYR A 164 -24.09 6.19 -5.29
C TYR A 164 -24.83 6.03 -3.98
N GLU A 165 -25.28 7.13 -3.41
CA GLU A 165 -26.12 7.12 -2.21
C GLU A 165 -27.45 6.41 -2.51
N GLY A 166 -27.91 5.59 -1.57
CA GLY A 166 -29.16 4.84 -1.73
C GLY A 166 -29.08 3.63 -2.67
N TYR A 167 -27.89 3.20 -3.09
CA TYR A 167 -27.74 1.96 -3.85
C TYR A 167 -28.13 0.75 -3.00
N GLU A 168 -29.19 0.05 -3.40
CA GLU A 168 -29.72 -1.13 -2.71
C GLU A 168 -29.30 -2.45 -3.37
N GLY A 169 -28.62 -2.39 -4.51
CA GLY A 169 -28.15 -3.57 -5.23
C GLY A 169 -27.02 -4.32 -4.51
N ASN A 170 -26.75 -5.52 -4.98
CA ASN A 170 -25.70 -6.36 -4.46
C ASN A 170 -24.35 -6.08 -5.15
N SER A 171 -23.29 -6.65 -4.58
CA SER A 171 -21.98 -6.73 -5.19
C SER A 171 -21.43 -8.14 -4.99
N SER A 172 -21.21 -8.86 -6.09
CA SER A 172 -20.66 -10.22 -6.03
C SER A 172 -19.34 -10.29 -5.26
N LYS A 173 -18.53 -9.24 -5.32
CA LYS A 173 -17.29 -9.14 -4.55
C LYS A 173 -17.53 -9.04 -3.05
N LEU A 174 -18.54 -8.27 -2.63
CA LEU A 174 -18.91 -8.14 -1.23
C LEU A 174 -19.47 -9.45 -0.69
N GLU A 175 -20.37 -10.10 -1.45
CA GLU A 175 -20.94 -11.40 -1.06
C GLU A 175 -19.88 -12.50 -0.97
N MET A 176 -18.97 -12.59 -1.97
CA MET A 176 -17.84 -13.51 -1.93
C MET A 176 -16.93 -13.24 -0.72
N CYS A 177 -16.65 -11.98 -0.41
CA CYS A 177 -15.86 -11.61 0.77
C CYS A 177 -16.54 -12.10 2.06
N MET A 178 -17.85 -11.87 2.20
CA MET A 178 -18.61 -12.31 3.37
C MET A 178 -18.69 -13.83 3.49
N GLU A 179 -18.77 -14.54 2.37
CA GLU A 179 -18.72 -16.00 2.34
C GLU A 179 -17.37 -16.53 2.82
N LEU A 180 -16.26 -15.98 2.30
CA LEU A 180 -14.91 -16.34 2.74
C LEU A 180 -14.71 -16.07 4.24
N VAL A 181 -15.21 -14.93 4.73
CA VAL A 181 -15.16 -14.60 6.16
C VAL A 181 -15.93 -15.61 6.99
N ARG A 182 -17.17 -15.95 6.61
CA ARG A 182 -17.97 -16.96 7.33
C ARG A 182 -17.27 -18.31 7.37
N ASN A 183 -16.75 -18.76 6.23
CA ASN A 183 -16.06 -20.05 6.13
C ASN A 183 -14.82 -20.10 7.02
N ALA A 184 -14.01 -19.02 7.05
CA ALA A 184 -12.82 -18.95 7.89
C ALA A 184 -13.17 -18.88 9.39
N VAL A 185 -14.20 -18.09 9.77
CA VAL A 185 -14.68 -18.01 11.16
C VAL A 185 -15.21 -19.36 11.63
N ASN A 186 -16.02 -20.04 10.80
CA ASN A 186 -16.54 -21.38 11.11
C ASN A 186 -15.40 -22.42 11.24
N GLY A 187 -14.29 -22.22 10.54
CA GLY A 187 -13.07 -23.01 10.68
C GLY A 187 -12.20 -22.63 11.89
N GLY A 188 -12.64 -21.71 12.74
CA GLY A 188 -11.90 -21.27 13.94
C GLY A 188 -10.68 -20.38 13.62
N HIS A 189 -10.63 -19.77 12.42
CA HIS A 189 -9.51 -18.94 12.02
C HIS A 189 -9.77 -17.45 12.33
N LYS A 190 -8.72 -16.75 12.75
CA LYS A 190 -8.71 -15.28 12.83
C LYS A 190 -8.36 -14.66 11.49
N ILE A 191 -9.01 -13.54 11.15
CA ILE A 191 -8.94 -12.92 9.84
C ILE A 191 -8.43 -11.48 9.97
N LEU A 192 -7.44 -11.11 9.15
CA LEU A 192 -7.08 -9.72 8.90
C LEU A 192 -7.66 -9.29 7.55
N LEU A 193 -8.63 -8.37 7.59
CA LEU A 193 -9.34 -7.88 6.42
C LEU A 193 -8.86 -6.46 6.10
N PHE A 194 -8.25 -6.29 4.93
CA PHE A 194 -7.69 -5.01 4.50
C PHE A 194 -8.53 -4.36 3.42
N SER A 195 -8.75 -3.06 3.54
CA SER A 195 -9.34 -2.25 2.48
C SER A 195 -8.60 -0.91 2.33
N GLN A 196 -8.51 -0.44 1.09
CA GLN A 196 -8.04 0.90 0.79
C GLN A 196 -9.12 1.96 1.10
N PHE A 197 -10.40 1.59 1.00
CA PHE A 197 -11.53 2.49 1.23
C PHE A 197 -12.09 2.28 2.64
N THR A 198 -12.04 3.32 3.47
CA THR A 198 -12.62 3.28 4.82
C THR A 198 -14.13 3.08 4.76
N THR A 199 -14.81 3.71 3.80
CA THR A 199 -16.24 3.52 3.55
C THR A 199 -16.60 2.07 3.23
N MET A 200 -15.71 1.31 2.57
CA MET A 200 -15.92 -0.12 2.38
C MET A 200 -15.81 -0.89 3.69
N LEU A 201 -14.91 -0.48 4.60
CA LEU A 201 -14.84 -1.10 5.93
C LEU A 201 -16.12 -0.84 6.75
N ASP A 202 -16.75 0.33 6.58
CA ASP A 202 -18.05 0.64 7.24
C ASP A 202 -19.17 -0.28 6.73
N VAL A 203 -19.21 -0.52 5.41
CA VAL A 203 -20.15 -1.48 4.80
C VAL A 203 -19.90 -2.89 5.34
N LEU A 204 -18.64 -3.32 5.38
CA LEU A 204 -18.27 -4.63 5.92
C LEU A 204 -18.60 -4.75 7.41
N ALA A 205 -18.34 -3.72 8.21
CA ALA A 205 -18.68 -3.69 9.62
C ALA A 205 -20.18 -3.89 9.85
N THR A 206 -21.02 -3.22 9.03
CA THR A 206 -22.47 -3.40 9.07
C THR A 206 -22.88 -4.84 8.74
N ARG A 207 -22.25 -5.45 7.73
CA ARG A 207 -22.52 -6.83 7.33
C ARG A 207 -22.05 -7.84 8.38
N LEU A 208 -20.85 -7.63 8.97
CA LEU A 208 -20.32 -8.45 10.05
C LEU A 208 -21.21 -8.40 11.29
N SER A 209 -21.64 -7.19 11.69
CA SER A 209 -22.58 -7.01 12.83
C SER A 209 -23.90 -7.76 12.61
N ARG A 210 -24.49 -7.65 11.41
CA ARG A 210 -25.71 -8.38 11.05
C ARG A 210 -25.52 -9.90 11.05
N ALA A 211 -24.32 -10.38 10.76
CA ALA A 211 -23.98 -11.79 10.78
C ALA A 211 -23.57 -12.30 12.18
N GLY A 212 -23.55 -11.46 13.22
CA GLY A 212 -23.14 -11.82 14.57
C GLY A 212 -21.63 -12.10 14.69
N ILE A 213 -20.80 -11.65 13.75
CA ILE A 213 -19.36 -11.87 13.74
C ILE A 213 -18.68 -10.72 14.47
N SER A 214 -17.87 -11.07 15.50
CA SER A 214 -17.08 -10.09 16.26
C SER A 214 -15.93 -9.52 15.42
N PHE A 215 -15.70 -8.21 15.52
CA PHE A 215 -14.61 -7.58 14.79
C PHE A 215 -14.05 -6.35 15.51
N TYR A 216 -12.78 -6.06 15.22
CA TYR A 216 -12.16 -4.76 15.47
C TYR A 216 -12.03 -3.97 14.17
N MET A 217 -12.04 -2.63 14.28
CA MET A 217 -11.82 -1.73 13.15
C MET A 217 -10.69 -0.74 13.45
N LEU A 218 -9.66 -0.72 12.60
CA LEU A 218 -8.52 0.15 12.68
C LEU A 218 -8.44 1.03 11.44
N THR A 219 -8.56 2.34 11.65
CA THR A 219 -8.47 3.36 10.59
C THR A 219 -7.41 4.40 10.91
N GLY A 220 -7.17 5.34 9.98
CA GLY A 220 -6.28 6.47 10.21
C GLY A 220 -6.67 7.37 11.38
N ALA A 221 -7.97 7.42 11.75
CA ALA A 221 -8.47 8.17 12.88
C ALA A 221 -8.22 7.49 14.25
N THR A 222 -7.77 6.23 14.27
CA THR A 222 -7.51 5.49 15.51
C THR A 222 -6.22 6.00 16.18
N SER A 223 -6.31 6.43 17.45
CA SER A 223 -5.14 6.92 18.19
C SER A 223 -4.08 5.82 18.37
N LYS A 224 -2.84 6.22 18.57
CA LYS A 224 -1.69 5.29 18.70
C LYS A 224 -1.88 4.31 19.88
N GLU A 225 -2.39 4.82 20.99
CA GLU A 225 -2.63 4.04 22.22
C GLU A 225 -3.75 3.03 22.00
N LYS A 226 -4.86 3.46 21.39
CA LYS A 226 -5.98 2.59 21.05
C LYS A 226 -5.57 1.50 20.07
N ARG A 227 -4.74 1.84 19.07
CA ARG A 227 -4.18 0.90 18.10
C ARG A 227 -3.40 -0.23 18.77
N ALA A 228 -2.50 0.11 19.70
CA ALA A 228 -1.70 -0.88 20.41
C ALA A 228 -2.57 -1.83 21.24
N ARG A 229 -3.57 -1.28 21.98
CA ARG A 229 -4.51 -2.08 22.78
C ARG A 229 -5.35 -3.01 21.91
N MET A 230 -5.86 -2.55 20.77
CA MET A 230 -6.67 -3.37 19.85
C MET A 230 -5.87 -4.53 19.27
N VAL A 231 -4.59 -4.29 18.91
CA VAL A 231 -3.71 -5.37 18.41
C VAL A 231 -3.46 -6.41 19.49
N GLN A 232 -3.19 -5.98 20.72
CA GLN A 232 -3.00 -6.89 21.83
C GLN A 232 -4.29 -7.68 22.11
N ALA A 233 -5.43 -7.01 22.25
CA ALA A 233 -6.71 -7.63 22.51
C ALA A 233 -7.07 -8.67 21.43
N PHE A 234 -6.89 -8.34 20.15
CA PHE A 234 -7.15 -9.27 19.04
C PHE A 234 -6.30 -10.55 19.13
N ASN A 235 -5.08 -10.48 19.65
CA ASN A 235 -4.25 -11.67 19.83
C ASN A 235 -4.69 -12.53 21.01
N GLU A 236 -5.31 -11.92 22.04
CA GLU A 236 -5.64 -12.56 23.33
C GLU A 236 -7.11 -13.00 23.43
N ASP A 237 -8.04 -12.31 22.76
CA ASP A 237 -9.47 -12.57 22.81
C ASP A 237 -9.98 -13.43 21.62
N ASP A 238 -11.28 -13.77 21.63
CA ASP A 238 -11.94 -14.59 20.61
C ASP A 238 -12.51 -13.78 19.45
N THR A 239 -12.11 -12.52 19.28
CA THR A 239 -12.55 -11.71 18.15
C THR A 239 -12.04 -12.31 16.85
N SER A 240 -12.96 -12.56 15.91
CA SER A 240 -12.65 -13.31 14.71
C SER A 240 -12.06 -12.47 13.58
N VAL A 241 -12.44 -11.19 13.46
CA VAL A 241 -12.06 -10.34 12.32
C VAL A 241 -11.41 -9.05 12.78
N PHE A 242 -10.31 -8.66 12.13
CA PHE A 242 -9.70 -7.35 12.30
C PHE A 242 -9.72 -6.60 10.97
N CYS A 243 -10.60 -5.61 10.86
CA CYS A 243 -10.72 -4.73 9.70
C CYS A 243 -9.69 -3.61 9.77
N ILE A 244 -8.86 -3.47 8.74
CA ILE A 244 -7.71 -2.55 8.75
C ILE A 244 -7.73 -1.69 7.49
N SER A 245 -7.66 -0.37 7.67
CA SER A 245 -7.45 0.56 6.58
C SER A 245 -5.98 0.58 6.15
N LEU A 246 -5.74 0.52 4.83
CA LEU A 246 -4.41 0.63 4.24
C LEU A 246 -3.88 2.08 4.16
N LYS A 247 -4.67 3.07 4.59
CA LYS A 247 -4.29 4.50 4.63
C LYS A 247 -4.35 5.04 6.04
#